data_43e296d13257dfc91b92bb9615569d27
#
_entry.id   43e296d13257dfc91b92bb9615569d27
#
_cell.length_a   1.000
_cell.length_b   1.000
_cell.length_c   1.000
_cell.angle_alpha   90.00
_cell.angle_beta   90.00
_cell.angle_gamma   90.00
#
_symmetry.space_group_name_H-M   'P 1'
#
loop_
_entity.id
_entity.type
_entity.pdbx_description
1 polymer ?
#
loop_
_entity_poly.entity_id
_entity_poly.type
_entity_poly.pdbx_seq_one_letter_code
_entity_poly.pdbx_strand_id
1 'polypeptide(L)'
;LIEKGREQGYITFADINDYLPDEVSDPDQLDEVIQIINDLGLQVLEEAPEEGSNFSPANQDTPETPTENEMGTIESEVGRTTDPVRLYMREMGSVDLLTREGEIAIAKRIEEGARDLLHACAFYPGIIEDVLLEYELIKKEDKRITDLVVGFMDEEEDVPPSTEEVSSAADDEEEDVGINMEELAKRFSSIKRQYNKSQKTIASSGRDNDKAQKDLDKLGELFKFLKLSPKRFETISLTARALAKAIRDSEREIYDICTQDCNMPRKDFLEIFRDNQTNLKFLDSTIRSKKNYAKLLKDVKPDVNKIQKRILSLTENVGMDVQELKDITSKMAKGETKIRRAKKDMIEANLRLVISIAKKYTNRGLQFLDLIQEGNIGLMKAVDKFEYRRGYKFSTYATWWIRQAITRSIADQARTIRIPVHMIETINKLNRISRQMLQEHGKEPTPEELSEKMDMPEEKIRKVLKIAKEPISTETPIG
;
A
#
# COMPACT_ATOMS: atom_id res chain seq x y z
N LEU A 1 -3.86 -45.88 11.50
CA LEU A 1 -3.00 -46.25 10.39
C LEU A 1 -1.51 -46.02 10.74
N ILE A 2 -1.11 -44.81 11.14
CA ILE A 2 0.30 -44.46 11.46
C ILE A 2 0.82 -45.21 12.68
N GLU A 3 0.01 -45.43 13.73
CA GLU A 3 0.39 -46.24 14.89
C GLU A 3 0.66 -47.70 14.51
N LYS A 4 -0.20 -48.29 13.65
CA LYS A 4 -0.01 -49.64 13.13
C LYS A 4 1.26 -49.74 12.27
N GLY A 5 1.53 -48.72 11.44
CA GLY A 5 2.75 -48.67 10.64
C GLY A 5 4.03 -48.52 11.48
N ARG A 6 4.00 -47.78 12.61
CA ARG A 6 5.13 -47.65 13.54
C ARG A 6 5.44 -48.93 14.29
N GLU A 7 4.42 -49.73 14.61
CA GLU A 7 4.60 -51.02 15.28
C GLU A 7 5.14 -52.08 14.32
N GLN A 8 4.75 -52.06 13.07
CA GLN A 8 5.09 -53.06 12.04
C GLN A 8 6.29 -52.67 11.19
N GLY A 9 6.68 -51.37 11.16
CA GLY A 9 7.76 -50.82 10.33
C GLY A 9 7.40 -50.60 8.85
N TYR A 10 6.20 -50.99 8.42
CA TYR A 10 5.68 -50.80 7.08
C TYR A 10 4.15 -50.66 7.09
N ILE A 11 3.59 -50.15 5.98
CA ILE A 11 2.14 -50.05 5.76
C ILE A 11 1.85 -50.65 4.38
N THR A 12 0.76 -51.40 4.23
CA THR A 12 0.38 -51.95 2.94
C THR A 12 -0.68 -51.08 2.26
N PHE A 13 -0.76 -51.14 0.91
CA PHE A 13 -1.83 -50.46 0.16
C PHE A 13 -3.24 -50.94 0.61
N ALA A 14 -3.39 -52.18 1.00
CA ALA A 14 -4.63 -52.73 1.55
C ALA A 14 -4.99 -52.03 2.87
N ASP A 15 -4.02 -51.81 3.76
CA ASP A 15 -4.24 -51.08 5.01
C ASP A 15 -4.64 -49.60 4.75
N ILE A 16 -4.07 -48.97 3.73
CA ILE A 16 -4.42 -47.59 3.34
C ILE A 16 -5.87 -47.54 2.87
N ASN A 17 -6.29 -48.44 2.00
CA ASN A 17 -7.66 -48.51 1.50
C ASN A 17 -8.69 -48.83 2.58
N ASP A 18 -8.39 -49.68 3.52
CA ASP A 18 -9.31 -50.04 4.59
C ASP A 18 -9.57 -48.93 5.64
N TYR A 19 -8.62 -47.99 5.77
CA TYR A 19 -8.72 -46.87 6.70
C TYR A 19 -9.15 -45.53 6.08
N LEU A 20 -9.17 -45.44 4.76
CA LEU A 20 -9.66 -44.23 4.07
C LEU A 20 -11.19 -44.30 3.92
N PRO A 21 -11.91 -43.20 4.18
CA PRO A 21 -13.34 -43.09 3.88
C PRO A 21 -13.60 -43.25 2.38
N ASP A 22 -14.73 -43.89 2.03
CA ASP A 22 -15.15 -44.11 0.61
C ASP A 22 -15.24 -42.83 -0.25
N GLU A 23 -15.20 -41.65 0.39
CA GLU A 23 -15.22 -40.34 -0.29
C GLU A 23 -13.86 -39.93 -0.88
N VAL A 24 -12.75 -40.61 -0.52
CA VAL A 24 -11.38 -40.31 -0.98
C VAL A 24 -10.96 -41.35 -2.03
N SER A 25 -11.66 -41.35 -3.15
CA SER A 25 -11.40 -42.29 -4.28
C SER A 25 -10.60 -41.66 -5.43
N ASP A 26 -10.17 -40.41 -5.31
CA ASP A 26 -9.35 -39.74 -6.33
C ASP A 26 -7.89 -40.19 -6.27
N PRO A 27 -7.30 -40.65 -7.41
CA PRO A 27 -5.91 -41.09 -7.48
C PRO A 27 -4.91 -40.06 -6.96
N ASP A 28 -5.14 -38.80 -7.21
CA ASP A 28 -4.26 -37.69 -6.80
C ASP A 28 -4.21 -37.53 -5.27
N GLN A 29 -5.30 -37.85 -4.55
CA GLN A 29 -5.37 -37.79 -3.08
C GLN A 29 -4.70 -39.00 -2.44
N LEU A 30 -4.73 -40.16 -3.11
CA LEU A 30 -4.08 -41.37 -2.68
C LEU A 30 -2.55 -41.23 -2.76
N ASP A 31 -2.05 -40.62 -3.81
CA ASP A 31 -0.63 -40.31 -3.98
C ASP A 31 -0.14 -39.31 -2.90
N GLU A 32 -0.95 -38.34 -2.53
CA GLU A 32 -0.65 -37.38 -1.47
C GLU A 32 -0.53 -38.07 -0.09
N VAL A 33 -1.41 -39.03 0.20
CA VAL A 33 -1.37 -39.86 1.43
C VAL A 33 -0.14 -40.74 1.46
N ILE A 34 0.22 -41.38 0.34
CA ILE A 34 1.41 -42.22 0.23
C ILE A 34 2.69 -41.39 0.43
N GLN A 35 2.73 -40.18 -0.11
CA GLN A 35 3.87 -39.28 0.07
C GLN A 35 4.04 -38.87 1.53
N ILE A 36 2.94 -38.56 2.24
CA ILE A 36 2.97 -38.27 3.68
C ILE A 36 3.48 -39.45 4.52
N ILE A 37 3.08 -40.68 4.17
CA ILE A 37 3.51 -41.90 4.87
C ILE A 37 5.01 -42.14 4.65
N ASN A 38 5.51 -41.93 3.43
CA ASN A 38 6.94 -42.02 3.12
C ASN A 38 7.77 -40.95 3.82
N ASP A 39 7.27 -39.69 3.90
CA ASP A 39 7.93 -38.58 4.62
C ASP A 39 8.01 -38.82 6.15
N LEU A 40 7.10 -39.64 6.69
CA LEU A 40 7.14 -40.10 8.07
C LEU A 40 8.13 -41.26 8.30
N GLY A 41 8.87 -41.66 7.26
CA GLY A 41 9.88 -42.72 7.33
C GLY A 41 9.31 -44.14 7.35
N LEU A 42 8.03 -44.32 6.99
CA LEU A 42 7.36 -45.61 6.88
C LEU A 42 7.36 -46.03 5.39
N GLN A 43 7.76 -47.28 5.13
CA GLN A 43 7.73 -47.81 3.75
C GLN A 43 6.33 -48.33 3.42
N VAL A 44 5.81 -47.91 2.27
CA VAL A 44 4.55 -48.45 1.72
C VAL A 44 4.86 -49.60 0.79
N LEU A 45 4.30 -50.79 1.08
CA LEU A 45 4.50 -51.99 0.30
C LEU A 45 3.16 -52.43 -0.34
N GLU A 46 3.24 -53.08 -1.51
CA GLU A 46 2.05 -53.58 -2.19
C GLU A 46 1.43 -54.78 -1.46
N GLU A 47 2.26 -55.69 -0.90
CA GLU A 47 1.83 -56.87 -0.16
C GLU A 47 2.63 -57.01 1.16
N ALA A 48 2.04 -57.64 2.18
CA ALA A 48 2.71 -57.90 3.43
C ALA A 48 3.88 -58.86 3.20
N PRO A 49 5.10 -58.63 3.75
CA PRO A 49 6.22 -59.53 3.63
C PRO A 49 5.90 -60.86 4.36
N GLU A 50 6.27 -61.99 3.75
CA GLU A 50 6.06 -63.33 4.35
C GLU A 50 6.76 -63.45 5.71
N GLU A 51 6.11 -64.11 6.65
CA GLU A 51 6.62 -64.33 8.01
C GLU A 51 7.98 -65.05 7.98
N GLY A 52 9.08 -64.28 8.20
CA GLY A 52 10.44 -64.83 8.27
C GLY A 52 11.55 -63.97 7.73
N SER A 53 11.26 -62.86 7.06
CA SER A 53 12.28 -61.92 6.63
C SER A 53 12.57 -60.92 7.77
N ASN A 54 13.78 -61.03 8.36
CA ASN A 54 14.29 -60.08 9.36
C ASN A 54 14.46 -58.72 8.67
N PHE A 55 13.49 -57.82 8.85
CA PHE A 55 13.60 -56.42 8.52
C PHE A 55 14.44 -55.74 9.61
N SER A 56 15.73 -55.56 9.34
CA SER A 56 16.63 -54.73 10.17
C SER A 56 16.46 -53.28 9.80
N PRO A 57 16.01 -52.39 10.66
CA PRO A 57 16.06 -50.97 10.38
C PRO A 57 17.51 -50.49 10.31
N ALA A 58 17.92 -49.99 9.18
CA ALA A 58 19.24 -49.42 9.00
C ALA A 58 19.35 -48.10 9.80
N ASN A 59 20.40 -48.09 10.64
CA ASN A 59 20.97 -46.94 11.35
C ASN A 59 20.16 -46.31 12.47
N GLN A 60 20.43 -46.81 13.69
CA GLN A 60 20.29 -46.08 14.93
C GLN A 60 21.37 -44.98 15.05
N ASP A 61 20.97 -43.75 14.86
CA ASP A 61 21.43 -42.66 15.71
C ASP A 61 20.22 -42.22 16.52
N THR A 62 20.33 -42.37 17.84
CA THR A 62 19.29 -42.09 18.82
C THR A 62 18.86 -40.62 18.74
N PRO A 63 17.57 -40.31 18.48
CA PRO A 63 17.00 -39.06 18.89
C PRO A 63 16.12 -39.26 20.13
N GLU A 64 16.35 -38.36 21.06
CA GLU A 64 15.51 -38.15 22.24
C GLU A 64 14.03 -38.02 21.81
N THR A 65 13.14 -38.57 22.64
CA THR A 65 11.70 -38.52 22.45
C THR A 65 11.23 -37.07 22.24
N PRO A 66 10.55 -36.75 21.09
CA PRO A 66 10.02 -35.41 20.86
C PRO A 66 8.98 -35.06 21.93
N THR A 67 9.15 -33.91 22.57
CA THR A 67 8.18 -33.32 23.48
C THR A 67 6.91 -32.92 22.72
N GLU A 68 5.75 -32.89 23.39
CA GLU A 68 4.44 -32.54 22.81
C GLU A 68 4.45 -31.19 21.99
N ASN A 69 5.43 -30.33 22.23
CA ASN A 69 5.61 -29.09 21.48
C ASN A 69 6.21 -29.27 20.06
N GLU A 70 6.97 -30.33 19.80
CA GLU A 70 7.55 -30.63 18.49
C GLU A 70 6.53 -31.30 17.57
N MET A 71 5.59 -32.05 18.12
CA MET A 71 4.49 -32.64 17.36
C MET A 71 3.52 -31.61 16.82
N GLY A 72 3.28 -30.51 17.56
CA GLY A 72 2.49 -29.36 17.09
C GLY A 72 3.17 -28.57 15.97
N THR A 73 4.51 -28.55 15.91
CA THR A 73 5.26 -27.90 14.83
C THR A 73 5.29 -28.73 13.55
N ILE A 74 5.35 -30.05 13.65
CA ILE A 74 5.33 -30.96 12.48
C ILE A 74 3.94 -30.95 11.82
N GLU A 75 2.84 -30.98 12.60
CA GLU A 75 1.48 -30.79 12.05
C GLU A 75 1.27 -29.45 11.38
N SER A 76 1.96 -28.38 11.84
CA SER A 76 1.89 -27.06 11.21
C SER A 76 2.73 -26.96 9.93
N GLU A 77 3.76 -27.79 9.74
CA GLU A 77 4.61 -27.79 8.52
C GLU A 77 4.02 -28.66 7.41
N VAL A 78 3.38 -29.77 7.72
CA VAL A 78 2.71 -30.64 6.73
C VAL A 78 1.53 -29.96 6.02
N GLY A 79 0.97 -28.90 6.59
CA GLY A 79 -0.07 -28.08 5.94
C GLY A 79 0.42 -26.89 5.11
N ARG A 80 1.74 -26.69 4.95
CA ARG A 80 2.30 -25.58 4.15
C ARG A 80 2.47 -25.99 2.69
N THR A 81 1.40 -25.81 1.93
CA THR A 81 1.51 -25.90 0.46
C THR A 81 2.41 -24.79 -0.07
N THR A 82 3.37 -25.15 -0.92
CA THR A 82 4.27 -24.23 -1.62
C THR A 82 3.58 -23.45 -2.75
N ASP A 83 2.32 -23.77 -3.08
CA ASP A 83 1.53 -23.06 -4.08
C ASP A 83 1.22 -21.63 -3.59
N PRO A 84 1.75 -20.59 -4.27
CA PRO A 84 1.53 -19.20 -3.88
C PRO A 84 0.05 -18.79 -3.96
N VAL A 85 -0.76 -19.44 -4.80
CA VAL A 85 -2.20 -19.16 -4.89
C VAL A 85 -2.91 -19.61 -3.62
N ARG A 86 -2.64 -20.85 -3.18
CA ARG A 86 -3.24 -21.40 -1.96
C ARG A 86 -2.80 -20.62 -0.72
N LEU A 87 -1.52 -20.23 -0.64
CA LEU A 87 -1.01 -19.39 0.43
C LEU A 87 -1.75 -18.06 0.51
N TYR A 88 -1.88 -17.36 -0.61
CA TYR A 88 -2.60 -16.10 -0.70
C TYR A 88 -4.08 -16.25 -0.30
N MET A 89 -4.77 -17.31 -0.78
CA MET A 89 -6.17 -17.58 -0.44
C MET A 89 -6.36 -17.86 1.05
N ARG A 90 -5.42 -18.56 1.69
CA ARG A 90 -5.44 -18.84 3.13
C ARG A 90 -5.26 -17.57 3.94
N GLU A 91 -4.28 -16.74 3.60
CA GLU A 91 -4.03 -15.47 4.29
C GLU A 91 -5.23 -14.52 4.17
N MET A 92 -5.78 -14.38 2.97
CA MET A 92 -6.99 -13.60 2.73
C MET A 92 -8.20 -14.15 3.51
N GLY A 93 -8.27 -15.49 3.67
CA GLY A 93 -9.35 -16.16 4.41
C GLY A 93 -9.36 -15.85 5.91
N SER A 94 -8.25 -15.44 6.50
CA SER A 94 -8.13 -15.13 7.93
C SER A 94 -8.75 -13.80 8.35
N VAL A 95 -9.05 -12.90 7.41
CA VAL A 95 -9.61 -11.57 7.69
C VAL A 95 -11.14 -11.62 7.59
N ASP A 96 -11.83 -11.09 8.60
CA ASP A 96 -13.29 -11.01 8.64
C ASP A 96 -13.83 -9.98 7.64
N LEU A 97 -15.07 -10.24 7.16
CA LEU A 97 -15.77 -9.32 6.27
C LEU A 97 -16.25 -8.09 7.05
N LEU A 98 -16.14 -6.91 6.43
CA LEU A 98 -16.64 -5.66 7.01
C LEU A 98 -18.16 -5.53 6.83
N THR A 99 -18.81 -5.02 7.87
CA THR A 99 -20.19 -4.50 7.76
C THR A 99 -20.16 -3.07 7.20
N ARG A 100 -21.30 -2.56 6.72
CA ARG A 100 -21.39 -1.16 6.24
C ARG A 100 -20.99 -0.15 7.32
N GLU A 101 -21.33 -0.40 8.57
CA GLU A 101 -20.92 0.45 9.70
C GLU A 101 -19.41 0.39 9.91
N GLY A 102 -18.80 -0.80 9.73
CA GLY A 102 -17.35 -0.99 9.76
C GLY A 102 -16.63 -0.22 8.66
N GLU A 103 -17.16 -0.23 7.41
CA GLU A 103 -16.61 0.57 6.30
C GLU A 103 -16.61 2.06 6.62
N ILE A 104 -17.72 2.58 7.17
CA ILE A 104 -17.86 3.98 7.57
C ILE A 104 -16.91 4.32 8.73
N ALA A 105 -16.79 3.45 9.73
CA ALA A 105 -15.89 3.64 10.86
C ALA A 105 -14.43 3.72 10.43
N ILE A 106 -14.02 2.87 9.48
CA ILE A 106 -12.66 2.92 8.92
C ILE A 106 -12.45 4.19 8.09
N ALA A 107 -13.41 4.56 7.25
CA ALA A 107 -13.34 5.79 6.46
C ALA A 107 -13.23 7.05 7.35
N LYS A 108 -13.98 7.11 8.45
CA LYS A 108 -13.86 8.18 9.46
C LYS A 108 -12.47 8.19 10.10
N ARG A 109 -11.87 7.02 10.41
CA ARG A 109 -10.50 6.94 10.94
C ARG A 109 -9.46 7.45 9.93
N ILE A 110 -9.67 7.24 8.63
CA ILE A 110 -8.79 7.78 7.57
C ILE A 110 -8.88 9.31 7.57
N GLU A 111 -10.09 9.87 7.59
CA GLU A 111 -10.28 11.33 7.63
C GLU A 111 -9.72 11.96 8.91
N GLU A 112 -9.96 11.34 10.06
CA GLU A 112 -9.42 11.81 11.34
C GLU A 112 -7.89 11.82 11.33
N GLY A 113 -7.26 10.77 10.79
CA GLY A 113 -5.80 10.75 10.61
C GLY A 113 -5.30 11.84 9.65
N ALA A 114 -6.05 12.15 8.58
CA ALA A 114 -5.72 13.24 7.67
C ALA A 114 -5.87 14.61 8.33
N ARG A 115 -6.91 14.81 9.15
CA ARG A 115 -7.10 16.03 9.96
C ARG A 115 -5.97 16.20 10.98
N ASP A 116 -5.61 15.14 11.71
CA ASP A 116 -4.50 15.15 12.68
C ASP A 116 -3.18 15.55 12.00
N LEU A 117 -2.92 15.01 10.80
CA LEU A 117 -1.73 15.34 10.03
C LEU A 117 -1.74 16.80 9.57
N LEU A 118 -2.83 17.28 8.96
CA LEU A 118 -2.94 18.67 8.50
C LEU A 118 -2.86 19.66 9.66
N HIS A 119 -3.47 19.34 10.81
CA HIS A 119 -3.33 20.12 12.01
C HIS A 119 -1.87 20.24 12.45
N ALA A 120 -1.12 19.12 12.46
CA ALA A 120 0.30 19.14 12.78
C ALA A 120 1.13 19.93 11.73
N CYS A 121 0.79 19.83 10.45
CA CYS A 121 1.45 20.57 9.37
C CYS A 121 1.29 22.10 9.51
N ALA A 122 0.19 22.58 10.11
CA ALA A 122 -0.04 24.00 10.33
C ALA A 122 0.98 24.65 11.26
N PHE A 123 1.61 23.88 12.14
CA PHE A 123 2.69 24.36 13.01
C PHE A 123 4.03 24.49 12.29
N TYR A 124 4.19 23.84 11.13
CA TYR A 124 5.43 23.91 10.37
C TYR A 124 5.50 25.20 9.56
N PRO A 125 6.57 26.04 9.73
CA PRO A 125 6.72 27.29 8.99
C PRO A 125 6.83 27.04 7.47
N GLY A 126 6.24 27.94 6.71
CA GLY A 126 6.28 27.91 5.24
C GLY A 126 5.17 27.09 4.59
N ILE A 127 4.66 26.01 5.23
CA ILE A 127 3.63 25.15 4.61
C ILE A 127 2.36 25.94 4.28
N ILE A 128 1.84 26.70 5.24
CA ILE A 128 0.63 27.49 5.02
C ILE A 128 0.88 28.64 4.07
N GLU A 129 2.07 29.25 4.13
CA GLU A 129 2.47 30.28 3.18
C GLU A 129 2.48 29.77 1.75
N ASP A 130 3.10 28.62 1.51
CA ASP A 130 3.12 27.95 0.20
C ASP A 130 1.70 27.66 -0.32
N VAL A 131 0.81 27.16 0.55
CA VAL A 131 -0.59 26.90 0.20
C VAL A 131 -1.34 28.17 -0.13
N LEU A 132 -1.09 29.26 0.62
CA LEU A 132 -1.70 30.58 0.36
C LEU A 132 -1.15 31.20 -0.94
N LEU A 133 0.14 31.05 -1.24
CA LEU A 133 0.74 31.51 -2.48
C LEU A 133 0.16 30.77 -3.69
N GLU A 134 0.02 29.44 -3.60
CA GLU A 134 -0.63 28.67 -4.66
C GLU A 134 -2.09 29.08 -4.86
N TYR A 135 -2.82 29.34 -3.79
CA TYR A 135 -4.18 29.86 -3.91
C TYR A 135 -4.23 31.24 -4.59
N GLU A 136 -3.24 32.10 -4.37
CA GLU A 136 -3.13 33.38 -5.08
C GLU A 136 -2.82 33.20 -6.58
N LEU A 137 -2.03 32.17 -6.96
CA LEU A 137 -1.80 31.81 -8.36
C LEU A 137 -3.08 31.30 -9.03
N ILE A 138 -3.87 30.49 -8.31
CA ILE A 138 -5.17 30.01 -8.82
C ILE A 138 -6.12 31.20 -9.08
N LYS A 139 -6.15 32.19 -8.20
CA LYS A 139 -6.94 33.44 -8.44
C LYS A 139 -6.52 34.21 -9.68
N LYS A 140 -5.28 34.08 -10.13
CA LYS A 140 -4.75 34.71 -11.33
C LYS A 140 -4.94 33.85 -12.60
N GLU A 141 -5.66 32.71 -12.46
CA GLU A 141 -5.91 31.71 -13.52
C GLU A 141 -4.65 31.01 -14.04
N ASP A 142 -3.54 31.06 -13.30
CA ASP A 142 -2.30 30.37 -13.66
C ASP A 142 -2.32 28.87 -13.35
N LYS A 143 -3.23 28.41 -12.46
CA LYS A 143 -3.36 27.01 -12.02
C LYS A 143 -4.82 26.60 -11.81
N ARG A 144 -5.11 25.30 -11.92
CA ARG A 144 -6.44 24.73 -11.62
C ARG A 144 -6.64 24.57 -10.11
N ILE A 145 -7.87 24.74 -9.65
CA ILE A 145 -8.24 24.57 -8.23
C ILE A 145 -8.03 23.15 -7.76
N THR A 146 -8.35 22.18 -8.60
CA THR A 146 -8.22 20.74 -8.36
C THR A 146 -6.78 20.31 -8.04
N ASP A 147 -5.77 21.10 -8.49
CA ASP A 147 -4.36 20.84 -8.15
C ASP A 147 -4.05 21.13 -6.67
N LEU A 148 -4.82 22.02 -6.02
CA LEU A 148 -4.60 22.42 -4.63
C LEU A 148 -5.61 21.75 -3.67
N VAL A 149 -6.91 21.89 -3.96
CA VAL A 149 -7.99 21.44 -3.08
C VAL A 149 -9.00 20.62 -3.86
N VAL A 150 -9.40 19.48 -3.30
CA VAL A 150 -10.43 18.60 -3.87
C VAL A 150 -11.79 18.80 -3.18
N GLY A 151 -11.83 19.39 -1.98
CA GLY A 151 -13.08 19.61 -1.22
C GLY A 151 -12.81 19.99 0.23
N PHE A 152 -13.79 19.73 1.07
CA PHE A 152 -13.72 20.00 2.51
C PHE A 152 -14.00 18.74 3.32
N MET A 153 -13.48 18.67 4.54
CA MET A 153 -13.64 17.54 5.47
C MET A 153 -14.55 17.93 6.65
N ASP A 154 -15.65 18.67 6.40
CA ASP A 154 -16.56 19.10 7.45
C ASP A 154 -17.46 17.94 7.93
N GLU A 155 -17.92 18.02 9.19
CA GLU A 155 -18.72 16.97 9.81
C GLU A 155 -20.21 17.01 9.40
N GLU A 156 -20.72 18.11 8.83
CA GLU A 156 -22.14 18.42 8.77
C GLU A 156 -22.82 18.35 7.40
N GLU A 157 -22.15 17.99 6.31
CA GLU A 157 -22.85 17.88 5.02
C GLU A 157 -23.15 16.43 4.63
N ASP A 158 -24.31 15.92 5.12
CA ASP A 158 -25.06 14.86 4.45
C ASP A 158 -25.69 15.42 3.15
N VAL A 159 -24.92 15.52 2.09
CA VAL A 159 -25.45 15.85 0.76
C VAL A 159 -26.12 14.60 0.22
N PRO A 160 -27.46 14.62 -0.06
CA PRO A 160 -28.13 13.48 -0.68
C PRO A 160 -27.53 13.24 -2.08
N PRO A 161 -27.30 11.99 -2.47
CA PRO A 161 -26.65 11.66 -3.73
C PRO A 161 -27.49 12.11 -4.93
N SER A 162 -26.92 12.92 -5.80
CA SER A 162 -27.46 13.12 -7.15
C SER A 162 -27.20 11.84 -7.94
N THR A 163 -28.26 11.24 -8.46
CA THR A 163 -28.29 9.91 -9.10
C THR A 163 -27.66 9.87 -10.50
N GLU A 164 -27.11 10.94 -11.02
CA GLU A 164 -26.76 11.06 -12.45
C GLU A 164 -25.26 10.93 -12.80
N GLU A 165 -24.35 10.89 -11.82
CA GLU A 165 -22.88 11.01 -12.10
C GLU A 165 -22.08 9.69 -12.18
N VAL A 166 -22.71 8.52 -12.15
CA VAL A 166 -21.98 7.24 -12.14
C VAL A 166 -21.56 6.76 -13.53
N SER A 167 -22.03 7.39 -14.62
CA SER A 167 -21.83 6.90 -15.99
C SER A 167 -20.68 7.53 -16.80
N SER A 168 -20.05 8.60 -16.33
CA SER A 168 -19.06 9.37 -17.13
C SER A 168 -17.58 9.27 -16.70
N ALA A 169 -17.25 8.47 -15.70
CA ALA A 169 -15.85 8.34 -15.23
C ALA A 169 -14.97 7.43 -16.12
N ALA A 170 -15.01 7.64 -17.45
CA ALA A 170 -14.26 6.82 -18.40
C ALA A 170 -12.93 7.45 -18.86
N ASP A 171 -12.71 8.74 -18.59
CA ASP A 171 -11.47 9.42 -18.93
C ASP A 171 -10.77 9.96 -17.68
N ASP A 172 -9.44 9.91 -17.66
CA ASP A 172 -8.54 10.47 -16.63
C ASP A 172 -8.61 12.02 -16.51
N GLU A 173 -9.60 12.65 -17.14
CA GLU A 173 -9.92 14.06 -16.95
C GLU A 173 -10.60 14.19 -15.59
N GLU A 174 -9.86 14.72 -14.61
CA GLU A 174 -10.35 15.15 -13.31
C GLU A 174 -11.51 16.16 -13.57
N GLU A 175 -12.76 15.64 -13.52
CA GLU A 175 -13.96 16.49 -13.59
C GLU A 175 -13.83 17.57 -12.52
N ASP A 176 -14.11 18.78 -12.92
CA ASP A 176 -14.21 19.96 -12.07
C ASP A 176 -15.30 19.66 -11.02
N VAL A 177 -14.90 19.07 -9.91
CA VAL A 177 -15.77 18.86 -8.77
C VAL A 177 -16.27 20.25 -8.42
N GLY A 178 -17.58 20.45 -8.46
CA GLY A 178 -18.22 21.76 -8.28
C GLY A 178 -17.97 22.33 -6.88
N ILE A 179 -16.71 22.67 -6.60
CA ILE A 179 -16.30 23.31 -5.35
C ILE A 179 -16.93 24.71 -5.34
N ASN A 180 -17.70 25.00 -4.31
CA ASN A 180 -18.28 26.33 -4.13
C ASN A 180 -17.14 27.36 -3.93
N MET A 181 -16.88 28.14 -5.00
CA MET A 181 -15.81 29.15 -5.05
C MET A 181 -15.94 30.21 -3.96
N GLU A 182 -17.17 30.56 -3.58
CA GLU A 182 -17.41 31.57 -2.53
C GLU A 182 -17.02 31.02 -1.14
N GLU A 183 -17.34 29.76 -0.89
CA GLU A 183 -16.99 29.10 0.38
C GLU A 183 -15.48 28.91 0.49
N LEU A 184 -14.83 28.44 -0.59
CA LEU A 184 -13.38 28.34 -0.70
C LEU A 184 -12.73 29.69 -0.38
N ALA A 185 -13.19 30.79 -1.00
CA ALA A 185 -12.66 32.12 -0.78
C ALA A 185 -12.85 32.60 0.67
N LYS A 186 -13.97 32.30 1.31
CA LYS A 186 -14.23 32.61 2.72
C LYS A 186 -13.26 31.87 3.65
N ARG A 187 -13.06 30.56 3.43
CA ARG A 187 -12.15 29.73 4.23
C ARG A 187 -10.69 30.15 4.06
N PHE A 188 -10.22 30.35 2.85
CA PHE A 188 -8.86 30.85 2.62
C PHE A 188 -8.64 32.27 3.16
N SER A 189 -9.63 33.15 3.13
CA SER A 189 -9.53 34.47 3.76
C SER A 189 -9.42 34.38 5.28
N SER A 190 -10.12 33.43 5.91
CA SER A 190 -10.04 33.17 7.35
C SER A 190 -8.68 32.61 7.74
N ILE A 191 -8.17 31.63 6.98
CA ILE A 191 -6.82 31.07 7.17
C ILE A 191 -5.76 32.17 7.02
N LYS A 192 -5.83 32.99 5.96
CA LYS A 192 -4.89 34.10 5.72
C LYS A 192 -4.90 35.11 6.86
N ARG A 193 -6.10 35.45 7.38
CA ARG A 193 -6.24 36.37 8.52
C ARG A 193 -5.59 35.79 9.77
N GLN A 194 -5.86 34.51 10.07
CA GLN A 194 -5.31 33.87 11.26
C GLN A 194 -3.79 33.65 11.13
N TYR A 195 -3.29 33.30 9.91
CA TYR A 195 -1.86 33.20 9.62
C TYR A 195 -1.13 34.53 9.88
N ASN A 196 -1.64 35.63 9.33
CA ASN A 196 -1.06 36.98 9.57
C ASN A 196 -1.08 37.37 11.03
N LYS A 197 -2.10 36.94 11.80
CA LYS A 197 -2.19 37.18 13.23
C LYS A 197 -1.14 36.36 13.98
N SER A 198 -1.02 35.07 13.69
CA SER A 198 -0.03 34.18 14.31
C SER A 198 1.40 34.66 14.05
N GLN A 199 1.71 35.09 12.81
CA GLN A 199 3.01 35.66 12.46
C GLN A 199 3.34 36.93 13.26
N LYS A 200 2.38 37.82 13.44
CA LYS A 200 2.56 39.03 14.29
C LYS A 200 2.81 38.65 15.74
N THR A 201 2.08 37.67 16.27
CA THR A 201 2.25 37.21 17.67
C THR A 201 3.61 36.54 17.85
N ILE A 202 4.05 35.72 16.89
CA ILE A 202 5.37 35.10 16.89
C ILE A 202 6.49 36.15 16.83
N ALA A 203 6.37 37.16 15.98
CA ALA A 203 7.34 38.25 15.85
C ALA A 203 7.45 39.10 17.13
N SER A 204 6.35 39.30 17.87
CA SER A 204 6.33 40.15 19.08
C SER A 204 6.70 39.40 20.35
N SER A 205 6.34 38.14 20.50
CA SER A 205 6.40 37.42 21.80
C SER A 205 7.26 36.13 21.72
N GLY A 206 7.79 35.81 20.55
CA GLY A 206 8.45 34.51 20.31
C GLY A 206 7.47 33.38 20.07
N ARG A 207 7.98 32.26 19.57
CA ARG A 207 7.19 31.09 19.19
C ARG A 207 6.76 30.23 20.38
N ASP A 208 7.59 30.20 21.45
CA ASP A 208 7.35 29.41 22.68
C ASP A 208 6.29 30.01 23.61
N ASN A 209 5.76 31.19 23.29
CA ASN A 209 4.77 31.83 24.11
C ASN A 209 3.39 31.16 23.96
N ASP A 210 2.70 30.93 25.09
CA ASP A 210 1.33 30.36 25.14
C ASP A 210 0.33 31.03 24.19
N LYS A 211 0.49 32.34 23.96
CA LYS A 211 -0.37 33.11 23.04
C LYS A 211 -0.08 32.72 21.58
N ALA A 212 1.18 32.58 21.22
CA ALA A 212 1.59 32.15 19.86
C ALA A 212 1.14 30.72 19.58
N GLN A 213 1.29 29.81 20.55
CA GLN A 213 0.83 28.43 20.42
C GLN A 213 -0.71 28.37 20.30
N LYS A 214 -1.47 29.11 21.06
CA LYS A 214 -2.94 29.19 20.90
C LYS A 214 -3.38 29.77 19.55
N ASP A 215 -2.65 30.73 19.01
CA ASP A 215 -2.95 31.28 17.68
C ASP A 215 -2.55 30.30 16.56
N LEU A 216 -1.49 29.50 16.75
CA LEU A 216 -1.12 28.37 15.84
C LEU A 216 -2.13 27.23 15.94
N ASP A 217 -2.61 26.86 17.13
CA ASP A 217 -3.67 25.87 17.30
C ASP A 217 -4.94 26.26 16.54
N LYS A 218 -5.37 27.51 16.66
CA LYS A 218 -6.52 28.02 15.89
C LYS A 218 -6.29 27.98 14.39
N LEU A 219 -5.05 28.21 13.96
CA LEU A 219 -4.68 28.11 12.55
C LEU A 219 -4.76 26.64 12.09
N GLY A 220 -4.27 25.70 12.90
CA GLY A 220 -4.40 24.27 12.69
C GLY A 220 -5.85 23.80 12.61
N GLU A 221 -6.71 24.31 13.52
CA GLU A 221 -8.15 24.04 13.51
C GLU A 221 -8.84 24.48 12.20
N LEU A 222 -8.45 25.61 11.63
CA LEU A 222 -8.99 26.06 10.35
C LEU A 222 -8.42 25.28 9.17
N PHE A 223 -7.15 24.87 9.25
CA PHE A 223 -6.45 24.20 8.15
C PHE A 223 -6.83 22.72 8.02
N LYS A 224 -7.13 22.04 9.13
CA LYS A 224 -7.47 20.60 9.16
C LYS A 224 -8.69 20.22 8.33
N PHE A 225 -9.60 21.16 8.04
CA PHE A 225 -10.82 20.92 7.28
C PHE A 225 -10.63 21.02 5.76
N LEU A 226 -9.45 21.41 5.27
CA LEU A 226 -9.16 21.44 3.84
C LEU A 226 -8.82 20.04 3.35
N LYS A 227 -9.54 19.54 2.33
CA LYS A 227 -9.17 18.32 1.62
C LYS A 227 -8.22 18.69 0.49
N LEU A 228 -6.92 18.66 0.78
CA LEU A 228 -5.88 18.96 -0.21
C LEU A 228 -5.80 17.85 -1.26
N SER A 229 -5.33 18.22 -2.47
CA SER A 229 -5.06 17.22 -3.51
C SER A 229 -4.00 16.21 -3.04
N PRO A 230 -4.07 14.93 -3.46
CA PRO A 230 -3.11 13.90 -3.04
C PRO A 230 -1.66 14.29 -3.31
N LYS A 231 -1.38 14.91 -4.45
CA LYS A 231 -0.04 15.40 -4.81
C LYS A 231 0.46 16.46 -3.83
N ARG A 232 -0.41 17.40 -3.49
CA ARG A 232 -0.04 18.50 -2.57
C ARG A 232 0.14 18.01 -1.14
N PHE A 233 -0.75 17.13 -0.69
CA PHE A 233 -0.65 16.48 0.62
C PHE A 233 0.68 15.73 0.79
N GLU A 234 1.08 14.98 -0.24
CA GLU A 234 2.36 14.27 -0.25
C GLU A 234 3.55 15.24 -0.24
N THR A 235 3.53 16.29 -1.07
CA THR A 235 4.60 17.31 -1.11
C THR A 235 4.81 17.96 0.24
N ILE A 236 3.74 18.38 0.93
CA ILE A 236 3.79 18.98 2.27
C ILE A 236 4.41 18.01 3.28
N SER A 237 3.94 16.76 3.28
CA SER A 237 4.45 15.72 4.17
C SER A 237 5.93 15.42 3.91
N LEU A 238 6.37 15.35 2.66
CA LEU A 238 7.76 15.11 2.27
C LEU A 238 8.68 16.27 2.70
N THR A 239 8.26 17.52 2.53
CA THR A 239 9.06 18.70 2.91
C THR A 239 9.39 18.70 4.41
N ALA A 240 8.38 18.50 5.26
CA ALA A 240 8.58 18.45 6.70
C ALA A 240 9.45 17.26 7.13
N ARG A 241 9.28 16.09 6.50
CA ARG A 241 10.10 14.91 6.80
C ARG A 241 11.53 15.02 6.32
N ALA A 242 11.77 15.64 5.17
CA ALA A 242 13.10 15.80 4.62
C ALA A 242 14.03 16.55 5.60
N LEU A 243 13.52 17.64 6.19
CA LEU A 243 14.26 18.38 7.20
C LEU A 243 14.50 17.56 8.47
N ALA A 244 13.43 16.92 8.99
CA ALA A 244 13.55 16.09 10.19
C ALA A 244 14.48 14.88 9.97
N LYS A 245 14.54 14.35 8.74
CA LYS A 245 15.50 13.31 8.36
C LYS A 245 16.92 13.87 8.34
N ALA A 246 17.16 15.01 7.71
CA ALA A 246 18.47 15.64 7.64
C ALA A 246 19.05 15.94 9.05
N ILE A 247 18.20 16.37 9.98
CA ILE A 247 18.61 16.58 11.38
C ILE A 247 18.92 15.24 12.04
N ARG A 248 18.07 14.22 11.91
CA ARG A 248 18.32 12.87 12.47
C ARG A 248 19.57 12.23 11.92
N ASP A 249 19.83 12.37 10.64
CA ASP A 249 21.04 11.84 10.00
C ASP A 249 22.28 12.54 10.56
N SER A 250 22.22 13.87 10.76
CA SER A 250 23.28 14.66 11.41
C SER A 250 23.49 14.28 12.89
N GLU A 251 22.41 14.05 13.64
CA GLU A 251 22.48 13.56 15.03
C GLU A 251 23.09 12.16 15.10
N ARG A 252 22.75 11.29 14.14
CA ARG A 252 23.30 9.96 14.05
C ARG A 252 24.81 9.98 13.73
N GLU A 253 25.22 10.86 12.83
CA GLU A 253 26.61 11.09 12.50
C GLU A 253 27.41 11.51 13.75
N ILE A 254 26.88 12.45 14.56
CA ILE A 254 27.47 12.83 15.86
C ILE A 254 27.52 11.64 16.82
N TYR A 255 26.45 10.86 16.88
CA TYR A 255 26.40 9.67 17.74
C TYR A 255 27.46 8.64 17.33
N ASP A 256 27.59 8.32 16.05
CA ASP A 256 28.53 7.34 15.53
C ASP A 256 29.99 7.80 15.82
N ILE A 257 30.31 9.06 15.58
CA ILE A 257 31.63 9.65 15.91
C ILE A 257 31.93 9.54 17.41
N CYS A 258 31.00 9.90 18.28
CA CYS A 258 31.24 9.88 19.73
C CYS A 258 31.31 8.45 20.30
N THR A 259 30.52 7.51 19.77
CA THR A 259 30.42 6.15 20.32
C THR A 259 31.39 5.17 19.67
N GLN A 260 31.57 5.24 18.33
CA GLN A 260 32.46 4.30 17.61
C GLN A 260 33.90 4.77 17.62
N ASP A 261 34.18 6.03 17.28
CA ASP A 261 35.56 6.54 17.18
C ASP A 261 36.13 6.86 18.55
N CYS A 262 35.32 7.39 19.47
CA CYS A 262 35.79 7.79 20.80
C CYS A 262 35.50 6.76 21.90
N ASN A 263 34.83 5.63 21.61
CA ASN A 263 34.44 4.61 22.59
C ASN A 263 33.67 5.17 23.78
N MET A 264 32.82 6.17 23.55
CA MET A 264 31.98 6.75 24.58
C MET A 264 30.77 5.86 24.86
N PRO A 265 30.43 5.52 26.13
CA PRO A 265 29.27 4.73 26.44
C PRO A 265 27.97 5.42 25.99
N ARG A 266 27.07 4.66 25.37
CA ARG A 266 25.78 5.18 24.87
C ARG A 266 24.99 5.95 25.91
N LYS A 267 25.01 5.51 27.17
CA LYS A 267 24.30 6.18 28.27
C LYS A 267 24.84 7.58 28.50
N ASP A 268 26.16 7.70 28.62
CA ASP A 268 26.84 8.99 28.84
C ASP A 268 26.60 9.98 27.70
N PHE A 269 26.55 9.48 26.44
CA PHE A 269 26.24 10.32 25.29
C PHE A 269 24.82 10.84 25.34
N LEU A 270 23.83 9.98 25.58
CA LEU A 270 22.42 10.37 25.62
C LEU A 270 22.08 11.38 26.73
N GLU A 271 22.73 11.24 27.90
CA GLU A 271 22.57 12.20 29.01
C GLU A 271 23.07 13.61 28.65
N ILE A 272 24.16 13.70 27.91
CA ILE A 272 24.79 14.98 27.58
C ILE A 272 24.17 15.60 26.32
N PHE A 273 23.77 14.80 25.35
CA PHE A 273 23.32 15.25 24.03
C PHE A 273 21.84 15.62 24.00
N ARG A 274 21.00 15.04 24.88
CA ARG A 274 19.53 15.15 24.81
C ARG A 274 19.00 16.58 24.69
N ASP A 275 19.55 17.52 25.45
CA ASP A 275 19.11 18.93 25.49
C ASP A 275 20.15 19.90 24.90
N ASN A 276 21.25 19.37 24.35
CA ASN A 276 22.37 20.14 23.86
C ASN A 276 22.68 19.96 22.37
N GLN A 277 21.67 19.64 21.57
CA GLN A 277 21.82 19.32 20.14
C GLN A 277 22.37 20.51 19.33
N THR A 278 22.06 21.72 19.72
CA THR A 278 22.51 22.98 19.10
C THR A 278 23.69 23.65 19.84
N ASN A 279 24.07 23.14 21.02
CA ASN A 279 25.07 23.75 21.85
C ASN A 279 26.48 23.30 21.46
N LEU A 280 27.27 24.17 20.81
CA LEU A 280 28.65 23.91 20.36
C LEU A 280 29.63 23.60 21.51
N LYS A 281 29.24 23.88 22.76
CA LYS A 281 30.09 23.66 23.93
C LYS A 281 29.71 22.41 24.75
N PHE A 282 28.81 21.58 24.28
CA PHE A 282 28.32 20.45 25.06
C PHE A 282 29.39 19.41 25.40
N LEU A 283 30.37 19.25 24.55
CA LEU A 283 31.53 18.34 24.82
C LEU A 283 32.53 18.89 25.80
N ASP A 284 32.55 20.20 26.07
CA ASP A 284 33.60 20.83 26.89
C ASP A 284 33.61 20.33 28.34
N SER A 285 32.45 20.05 28.91
CA SER A 285 32.29 19.46 30.24
C SER A 285 32.87 18.04 30.28
N THR A 286 32.63 17.26 29.26
CA THR A 286 33.06 15.87 29.14
C THR A 286 34.56 15.77 28.84
N ILE A 287 35.08 16.65 28.01
CA ILE A 287 36.51 16.74 27.71
C ILE A 287 37.33 17.11 28.97
N ARG A 288 36.79 17.93 29.85
CA ARG A 288 37.41 18.28 31.14
C ARG A 288 37.30 17.18 32.19
N SER A 289 36.49 16.17 31.98
CA SER A 289 36.34 15.02 32.87
C SER A 289 37.53 14.09 32.80
N LYS A 290 37.82 13.33 33.87
CA LYS A 290 38.90 12.34 33.92
C LYS A 290 38.54 11.00 33.24
N LYS A 291 37.54 10.96 32.34
CA LYS A 291 37.09 9.75 31.67
C LYS A 291 38.07 9.37 30.55
N ASN A 292 38.26 8.09 30.28
CA ASN A 292 39.27 7.55 29.33
C ASN A 292 39.07 8.06 27.89
N TYR A 293 37.84 8.33 27.48
CA TYR A 293 37.50 8.82 26.14
C TYR A 293 37.63 10.35 25.98
N ALA A 294 37.93 11.10 27.05
CA ALA A 294 38.02 12.58 27.00
C ALA A 294 39.15 13.08 26.06
N LYS A 295 40.26 12.33 25.92
CA LYS A 295 41.33 12.67 24.99
C LYS A 295 40.91 12.54 23.53
N LEU A 296 40.29 11.43 23.18
CA LEU A 296 39.78 11.18 21.81
C LEU A 296 38.70 12.19 21.42
N LEU A 297 37.79 12.54 22.36
CA LEU A 297 36.75 13.56 22.12
C LEU A 297 37.35 14.94 21.79
N LYS A 298 38.55 15.27 22.29
CA LYS A 298 39.20 16.54 21.98
C LYS A 298 39.63 16.61 20.51
N ASP A 299 40.08 15.50 19.94
CA ASP A 299 40.56 15.42 18.55
C ASP A 299 39.38 15.48 17.56
N VAL A 300 38.28 14.90 17.92
CA VAL A 300 37.06 14.82 17.07
C VAL A 300 36.11 16.03 17.26
N LYS A 301 36.31 16.85 18.30
CA LYS A 301 35.48 18.05 18.57
C LYS A 301 35.29 18.96 17.35
N PRO A 302 36.29 19.27 16.48
CA PRO A 302 36.05 20.12 15.31
C PRO A 302 35.06 19.53 14.32
N ASP A 303 35.05 18.22 14.13
CA ASP A 303 34.11 17.54 13.20
C ASP A 303 32.69 17.56 13.76
N VAL A 304 32.53 17.25 15.05
CA VAL A 304 31.23 17.36 15.74
C VAL A 304 30.69 18.79 15.67
N ASN A 305 31.54 19.80 15.90
CA ASN A 305 31.12 21.21 15.79
C ASN A 305 30.71 21.59 14.36
N LYS A 306 31.32 21.01 13.33
CA LYS A 306 30.93 21.21 11.93
C LYS A 306 29.50 20.68 11.67
N ILE A 307 29.22 19.49 12.18
CA ILE A 307 27.88 18.88 12.04
C ILE A 307 26.84 19.67 12.83
N GLN A 308 27.17 20.11 14.06
CA GLN A 308 26.27 20.98 14.84
C GLN A 308 25.99 22.31 14.17
N LYS A 309 26.98 22.94 13.53
CA LYS A 309 26.76 24.15 12.74
C LYS A 309 25.80 23.88 11.56
N ARG A 310 25.87 22.67 10.97
CA ARG A 310 24.91 22.26 9.93
C ARG A 310 23.49 22.15 10.52
N ILE A 311 23.32 21.55 11.71
CA ILE A 311 22.01 21.49 12.39
C ILE A 311 21.51 22.90 12.68
N LEU A 312 22.37 23.78 13.21
CA LEU A 312 22.03 25.18 13.49
C LEU A 312 21.58 25.92 12.23
N SER A 313 22.30 25.78 11.13
CA SER A 313 21.88 26.43 9.87
C SER A 313 20.54 25.91 9.34
N LEU A 314 20.23 24.62 9.53
CA LEU A 314 18.94 24.04 9.15
C LEU A 314 17.80 24.56 10.03
N THR A 315 18.03 24.72 11.34
CA THR A 315 17.02 25.24 12.29
C THR A 315 16.81 26.74 12.14
N GLU A 316 17.88 27.51 11.92
CA GLU A 316 17.79 28.96 11.68
C GLU A 316 17.05 29.28 10.37
N ASN A 317 17.27 28.52 9.30
CA ASN A 317 16.54 28.71 8.03
C ASN A 317 15.04 28.51 8.16
N VAL A 318 14.59 27.66 9.09
CA VAL A 318 13.19 27.38 9.32
C VAL A 318 12.61 28.20 10.48
N GLY A 319 13.47 28.74 11.35
CA GLY A 319 13.08 29.51 12.51
C GLY A 319 12.37 28.70 13.61
N MET A 320 12.78 27.43 13.79
CA MET A 320 12.24 26.50 14.78
C MET A 320 13.35 25.81 15.59
N ASP A 321 13.02 25.47 16.85
CA ASP A 321 13.89 24.63 17.65
C ASP A 321 13.82 23.14 17.20
N VAL A 322 14.94 22.42 17.43
CA VAL A 322 15.03 21.00 17.08
C VAL A 322 13.97 20.15 17.79
N GLN A 323 13.68 20.48 19.05
CA GLN A 323 12.70 19.74 19.85
C GLN A 323 11.28 19.95 19.32
N GLU A 324 10.91 21.20 19.02
CA GLU A 324 9.61 21.55 18.44
C GLU A 324 9.41 20.84 17.08
N LEU A 325 10.46 20.82 16.23
CA LEU A 325 10.42 20.11 14.95
C LEU A 325 10.20 18.60 15.14
N LYS A 326 10.88 17.99 16.11
CA LYS A 326 10.68 16.55 16.43
C LYS A 326 9.26 16.26 16.89
N ASP A 327 8.70 17.12 17.73
CA ASP A 327 7.34 16.97 18.25
C ASP A 327 6.30 17.08 17.13
N ILE A 328 6.44 18.07 16.23
CA ILE A 328 5.57 18.23 15.07
C ILE A 328 5.70 17.00 14.15
N THR A 329 6.93 16.58 13.83
CA THR A 329 7.16 15.42 12.96
C THR A 329 6.63 14.13 13.59
N SER A 330 6.71 13.98 14.91
CA SER A 330 6.11 12.85 15.64
C SER A 330 4.59 12.85 15.55
N LYS A 331 3.95 14.01 15.69
CA LYS A 331 2.49 14.15 15.52
C LYS A 331 2.07 13.82 14.07
N MET A 332 2.80 14.33 13.08
CA MET A 332 2.58 13.98 11.67
C MET A 332 2.71 12.49 11.42
N ALA A 333 3.76 11.84 11.93
CA ALA A 333 3.98 10.40 11.78
C ALA A 333 2.88 9.57 12.44
N LYS A 334 2.31 10.01 13.57
CA LYS A 334 1.15 9.37 14.20
C LYS A 334 -0.09 9.45 13.30
N GLY A 335 -0.39 10.62 12.75
CA GLY A 335 -1.49 10.81 11.79
C GLY A 335 -1.36 9.90 10.58
N GLU A 336 -0.18 9.86 9.96
CA GLU A 336 0.09 8.96 8.83
C GLU A 336 -0.02 7.48 9.16
N THR A 337 0.49 7.08 10.32
CA THR A 337 0.38 5.69 10.76
C THR A 337 -1.08 5.30 10.94
N LYS A 338 -1.92 6.22 11.46
CA LYS A 338 -3.37 6.05 11.60
C LYS A 338 -4.03 5.88 10.24
N ILE A 339 -3.72 6.73 9.27
CA ILE A 339 -4.22 6.64 7.89
C ILE A 339 -3.79 5.31 7.25
N ARG A 340 -2.49 4.99 7.29
CA ARG A 340 -1.93 3.78 6.67
C ARG A 340 -2.55 2.51 7.24
N ARG A 341 -2.72 2.45 8.58
CA ARG A 341 -3.34 1.31 9.25
C ARG A 341 -4.81 1.16 8.85
N ALA A 342 -5.57 2.25 8.87
CA ALA A 342 -6.98 2.24 8.47
C ALA A 342 -7.16 1.86 6.98
N LYS A 343 -6.32 2.40 6.07
CA LYS A 343 -6.33 1.98 4.65
C LYS A 343 -6.00 0.49 4.50
N LYS A 344 -5.02 -0.01 5.25
CA LYS A 344 -4.65 -1.42 5.24
C LYS A 344 -5.82 -2.30 5.68
N ASP A 345 -6.47 -1.99 6.81
CA ASP A 345 -7.65 -2.70 7.32
C ASP A 345 -8.75 -2.78 6.26
N MET A 346 -9.00 -1.66 5.55
CA MET A 346 -10.03 -1.60 4.51
C MET A 346 -9.67 -2.43 3.27
N ILE A 347 -8.40 -2.43 2.85
CA ILE A 347 -7.91 -3.23 1.72
C ILE A 347 -8.01 -4.71 2.06
N GLU A 348 -7.47 -5.14 3.20
CA GLU A 348 -7.41 -6.55 3.60
C GLU A 348 -8.81 -7.18 3.69
N ALA A 349 -9.77 -6.46 4.27
CA ALA A 349 -11.15 -6.94 4.36
C ALA A 349 -11.85 -7.09 3.00
N ASN A 350 -11.39 -6.38 1.96
CA ASN A 350 -12.01 -6.40 0.62
C ASN A 350 -11.21 -7.19 -0.43
N LEU A 351 -10.15 -7.91 -0.06
CA LEU A 351 -9.37 -8.73 -1.01
C LEU A 351 -10.23 -9.83 -1.66
N ARG A 352 -11.21 -10.39 -0.93
CA ARG A 352 -12.16 -11.39 -1.48
C ARG A 352 -12.99 -10.85 -2.65
N LEU A 353 -13.33 -9.54 -2.62
CA LEU A 353 -14.02 -8.88 -3.72
C LEU A 353 -13.16 -8.89 -4.99
N VAL A 354 -11.86 -8.61 -4.87
CA VAL A 354 -10.92 -8.63 -6.01
C VAL A 354 -10.89 -10.00 -6.66
N ILE A 355 -10.76 -11.08 -5.86
CA ILE A 355 -10.72 -12.44 -6.37
C ILE A 355 -12.02 -12.80 -7.12
N SER A 356 -13.18 -12.44 -6.57
CA SER A 356 -14.48 -12.70 -7.18
C SER A 356 -14.64 -12.04 -8.56
N ILE A 357 -13.99 -10.88 -8.75
CA ILE A 357 -13.96 -10.15 -10.02
C ILE A 357 -12.90 -10.73 -10.94
N ALA A 358 -11.66 -10.95 -10.46
CA ALA A 358 -10.55 -11.46 -11.24
C ALA A 358 -10.85 -12.85 -11.87
N LYS A 359 -11.60 -13.71 -11.15
CA LYS A 359 -12.05 -15.01 -11.64
C LYS A 359 -12.82 -14.92 -12.97
N LYS A 360 -13.52 -13.81 -13.24
CA LYS A 360 -14.26 -13.60 -14.51
C LYS A 360 -13.35 -13.25 -15.70
N TYR A 361 -12.07 -12.93 -15.44
CA TYR A 361 -11.09 -12.51 -16.44
C TYR A 361 -9.98 -13.54 -16.66
N THR A 362 -10.08 -14.72 -16.08
CA THR A 362 -9.15 -15.84 -16.33
C THR A 362 -9.15 -16.24 -17.80
N ASN A 363 -8.06 -16.83 -18.26
CA ASN A 363 -7.86 -17.29 -19.65
C ASN A 363 -7.90 -16.17 -20.71
N ARG A 364 -7.46 -14.95 -20.34
CA ARG A 364 -7.39 -13.81 -21.25
C ARG A 364 -5.98 -13.28 -21.47
N GLY A 365 -4.95 -14.15 -21.34
CA GLY A 365 -3.56 -13.81 -21.62
C GLY A 365 -2.71 -13.44 -20.41
N LEU A 366 -3.30 -13.25 -19.22
CA LEU A 366 -2.58 -13.07 -17.95
C LEU A 366 -2.87 -14.22 -16.99
N GLN A 367 -1.88 -14.54 -16.15
CA GLN A 367 -2.03 -15.52 -15.09
C GLN A 367 -2.98 -15.00 -14.00
N PHE A 368 -3.62 -15.91 -13.27
CA PHE A 368 -4.63 -15.57 -12.27
C PHE A 368 -4.06 -14.68 -11.14
N LEU A 369 -2.83 -14.97 -10.68
CA LEU A 369 -2.18 -14.14 -9.66
C LEU A 369 -1.91 -12.71 -10.13
N ASP A 370 -1.52 -12.54 -11.41
CA ASP A 370 -1.28 -11.21 -11.97
C ASP A 370 -2.58 -10.41 -12.04
N LEU A 371 -3.69 -11.07 -12.44
CA LEU A 371 -5.02 -10.44 -12.44
C LEU A 371 -5.44 -10.00 -11.04
N ILE A 372 -5.14 -10.80 -10.00
CA ILE A 372 -5.40 -10.44 -8.61
C ILE A 372 -4.56 -9.23 -8.20
N GLN A 373 -3.26 -9.20 -8.52
CA GLN A 373 -2.38 -8.09 -8.14
C GLN A 373 -2.78 -6.77 -8.82
N GLU A 374 -3.11 -6.81 -10.10
CA GLU A 374 -3.65 -5.65 -10.81
C GLU A 374 -5.01 -5.20 -10.24
N GLY A 375 -5.85 -6.17 -9.87
CA GLY A 375 -7.09 -5.90 -9.15
C GLY A 375 -6.87 -5.26 -7.78
N ASN A 376 -5.84 -5.69 -7.03
CA ASN A 376 -5.45 -5.09 -5.75
C ASN A 376 -4.97 -3.64 -5.92
N ILE A 377 -4.25 -3.33 -7.01
CA ILE A 377 -3.87 -1.95 -7.35
C ILE A 377 -5.12 -1.10 -7.60
N GLY A 378 -6.11 -1.66 -8.31
CA GLY A 378 -7.41 -1.03 -8.50
C GLY A 378 -8.15 -0.79 -7.18
N LEU A 379 -8.15 -1.78 -6.27
CA LEU A 379 -8.74 -1.68 -4.93
C LEU A 379 -8.06 -0.59 -4.10
N MET A 380 -6.73 -0.50 -4.11
CA MET A 380 -6.01 0.57 -3.40
C MET A 380 -6.41 1.96 -3.89
N LYS A 381 -6.54 2.16 -5.21
CA LYS A 381 -7.04 3.42 -5.78
C LYS A 381 -8.47 3.71 -5.36
N ALA A 382 -9.32 2.69 -5.27
CA ALA A 382 -10.69 2.84 -4.79
C ALA A 382 -10.74 3.29 -3.33
N VAL A 383 -9.90 2.73 -2.45
CA VAL A 383 -9.81 3.13 -1.03
C VAL A 383 -9.34 4.59 -0.89
N ASP A 384 -8.40 5.02 -1.73
CA ASP A 384 -7.88 6.40 -1.70
C ASP A 384 -8.92 7.44 -2.10
N LYS A 385 -9.83 7.09 -3.01
CA LYS A 385 -10.86 7.99 -3.55
C LYS A 385 -12.26 7.75 -2.94
N PHE A 386 -12.40 6.83 -1.97
CA PHE A 386 -13.70 6.51 -1.39
C PHE A 386 -14.24 7.62 -0.49
N GLU A 387 -15.48 8.04 -0.76
CA GLU A 387 -16.22 9.04 0.01
C GLU A 387 -17.50 8.41 0.61
N TYR A 388 -17.46 8.08 1.89
CA TYR A 388 -18.59 7.43 2.58
C TYR A 388 -19.84 8.32 2.64
N ARG A 389 -19.70 9.65 2.57
CA ARG A 389 -20.81 10.61 2.60
C ARG A 389 -21.76 10.47 1.40
N ARG A 390 -21.26 9.94 0.27
CA ARG A 390 -22.11 9.67 -0.91
C ARG A 390 -23.11 8.53 -0.69
N GLY A 391 -23.09 7.84 0.45
CA GLY A 391 -24.08 6.84 0.84
C GLY A 391 -24.00 5.48 0.13
N TYR A 392 -23.11 5.29 -0.85
CA TYR A 392 -22.92 4.02 -1.54
C TYR A 392 -22.09 3.04 -0.70
N LYS A 393 -22.35 1.73 -0.89
CA LYS A 393 -21.49 0.68 -0.35
C LYS A 393 -20.12 0.75 -1.03
N PHE A 394 -19.06 0.54 -0.27
CA PHE A 394 -17.70 0.53 -0.80
C PHE A 394 -17.54 -0.47 -1.96
N SER A 395 -18.12 -1.66 -1.85
CA SER A 395 -18.06 -2.70 -2.88
C SER A 395 -18.57 -2.24 -4.25
N THR A 396 -19.63 -1.41 -4.30
CA THR A 396 -20.16 -0.88 -5.56
C THR A 396 -19.16 0.02 -6.26
N TYR A 397 -18.53 0.94 -5.51
CA TYR A 397 -17.50 1.84 -6.02
C TYR A 397 -16.22 1.11 -6.40
N ALA A 398 -15.71 0.23 -5.52
CA ALA A 398 -14.50 -0.53 -5.73
C ALA A 398 -14.57 -1.47 -6.95
N THR A 399 -15.74 -2.05 -7.23
CA THR A 399 -15.93 -2.94 -8.39
C THR A 399 -15.54 -2.25 -9.70
N TRP A 400 -15.86 -0.96 -9.85
CA TRP A 400 -15.51 -0.21 -11.06
C TRP A 400 -13.98 -0.06 -11.19
N TRP A 401 -13.29 0.37 -10.13
CA TRP A 401 -11.83 0.55 -10.13
C TRP A 401 -11.08 -0.76 -10.34
N ILE A 402 -11.52 -1.84 -9.68
CA ILE A 402 -10.93 -3.17 -9.84
C ILE A 402 -11.08 -3.64 -11.28
N ARG A 403 -12.28 -3.52 -11.86
CA ARG A 403 -12.56 -3.90 -13.24
C ARG A 403 -11.69 -3.10 -14.21
N GLN A 404 -11.61 -1.78 -14.03
CA GLN A 404 -10.82 -0.89 -14.86
C GLN A 404 -9.33 -1.26 -14.82
N ALA A 405 -8.77 -1.51 -13.62
CA ALA A 405 -7.38 -1.91 -13.47
C ALA A 405 -7.09 -3.24 -14.18
N ILE A 406 -7.91 -4.26 -13.95
CA ILE A 406 -7.77 -5.57 -14.59
C ILE A 406 -7.88 -5.46 -16.11
N THR A 407 -8.89 -4.74 -16.62
CA THR A 407 -9.10 -4.62 -18.07
C THR A 407 -7.96 -3.84 -18.74
N ARG A 408 -7.44 -2.81 -18.10
CA ARG A 408 -6.30 -2.04 -18.59
C ARG A 408 -5.02 -2.88 -18.58
N SER A 409 -4.76 -3.64 -17.54
CA SER A 409 -3.60 -4.53 -17.46
C SER A 409 -3.66 -5.63 -18.53
N ILE A 410 -4.82 -6.26 -18.76
CA ILE A 410 -5.01 -7.21 -19.87
C ILE A 410 -4.69 -6.53 -21.20
N ALA A 411 -5.17 -5.31 -21.42
CA ALA A 411 -4.90 -4.59 -22.66
C ALA A 411 -3.41 -4.30 -22.86
N ASP A 412 -2.69 -3.94 -21.79
CA ASP A 412 -1.29 -3.56 -21.87
C ASP A 412 -0.31 -4.74 -21.89
N GLN A 413 -0.64 -5.88 -21.27
CA GLN A 413 0.33 -6.96 -21.00
C GLN A 413 -0.06 -8.33 -21.56
N ALA A 414 -1.33 -8.58 -21.93
CA ALA A 414 -1.79 -9.90 -22.34
C ALA A 414 -1.23 -10.36 -23.69
N ARG A 415 -0.72 -9.45 -24.54
CA ARG A 415 -0.22 -9.78 -25.87
C ARG A 415 1.29 -9.72 -25.94
N THR A 416 1.88 -10.71 -26.61
CA THR A 416 3.33 -10.77 -26.89
C THR A 416 3.82 -9.50 -27.61
N ILE A 417 3.04 -8.99 -28.56
CA ILE A 417 3.28 -7.71 -29.22
C ILE A 417 2.25 -6.73 -28.67
N ARG A 418 2.71 -5.75 -27.89
CA ARG A 418 1.85 -4.76 -27.24
C ARG A 418 1.09 -3.93 -28.26
N ILE A 419 -0.20 -3.79 -28.07
CA ILE A 419 -1.11 -2.96 -28.87
C ILE A 419 -1.65 -1.82 -27.99
N PRO A 420 -1.73 -0.57 -28.52
CA PRO A 420 -2.34 0.52 -27.76
C PRO A 420 -3.78 0.24 -27.32
N VAL A 421 -4.18 0.74 -26.14
CA VAL A 421 -5.49 0.45 -25.53
C VAL A 421 -6.66 0.79 -26.46
N HIS A 422 -6.64 1.98 -27.10
CA HIS A 422 -7.70 2.40 -28.03
C HIS A 422 -7.87 1.47 -29.24
N MET A 423 -6.79 0.81 -29.67
CA MET A 423 -6.86 -0.20 -30.75
C MET A 423 -7.50 -1.51 -30.25
N ILE A 424 -7.25 -1.90 -29.00
CA ILE A 424 -7.87 -3.07 -28.40
C ILE A 424 -9.38 -2.83 -28.19
N GLU A 425 -9.78 -1.62 -27.79
CA GLU A 425 -11.19 -1.23 -27.70
C GLU A 425 -11.86 -1.32 -29.08
N THR A 426 -11.19 -0.83 -30.12
CA THR A 426 -11.68 -0.94 -31.50
C THR A 426 -11.83 -2.40 -31.92
N ILE A 427 -10.84 -3.26 -31.64
CA ILE A 427 -10.90 -4.71 -31.89
C ILE A 427 -12.05 -5.34 -31.14
N ASN A 428 -12.26 -5.02 -29.87
CA ASN A 428 -13.35 -5.54 -29.06
C ASN A 428 -14.73 -5.10 -29.59
N LYS A 429 -14.86 -3.85 -30.02
CA LYS A 429 -16.06 -3.34 -30.66
C LYS A 429 -16.35 -4.08 -31.98
N LEU A 430 -15.30 -4.27 -32.81
CA LEU A 430 -15.39 -5.01 -34.05
C LEU A 430 -15.81 -6.46 -33.82
N ASN A 431 -15.18 -7.18 -32.88
CA ASN A 431 -15.54 -8.54 -32.54
C ASN A 431 -16.97 -8.67 -32.02
N ARG A 432 -17.44 -7.69 -31.23
CA ARG A 432 -18.82 -7.66 -30.74
C ARG A 432 -19.82 -7.50 -31.89
N ILE A 433 -19.59 -6.55 -32.79
CA ILE A 433 -20.46 -6.30 -33.96
C ILE A 433 -20.43 -7.50 -34.90
N SER A 434 -19.25 -8.07 -35.17
CA SER A 434 -19.09 -9.26 -36.00
C SER A 434 -19.92 -10.45 -35.47
N ARG A 435 -19.85 -10.72 -34.15
CA ARG A 435 -20.65 -11.77 -33.53
C ARG A 435 -22.15 -11.48 -33.59
N GLN A 436 -22.56 -10.22 -33.44
CA GLN A 436 -23.96 -9.82 -33.57
C GLN A 436 -24.46 -10.06 -35.00
N MET A 437 -23.69 -9.65 -36.04
CA MET A 437 -24.05 -9.88 -37.44
C MET A 437 -24.08 -11.37 -37.81
N LEU A 438 -23.15 -12.14 -37.28
CA LEU A 438 -23.13 -13.60 -37.44
C LEU A 438 -24.42 -14.23 -36.86
N GLN A 439 -24.89 -13.73 -35.73
CA GLN A 439 -26.11 -14.21 -35.09
C GLN A 439 -27.36 -13.78 -35.87
N GLU A 440 -27.39 -12.57 -36.45
CA GLU A 440 -28.48 -12.04 -37.23
C GLU A 440 -28.59 -12.68 -38.64
N HIS A 441 -27.45 -12.87 -39.32
CA HIS A 441 -27.40 -13.28 -40.72
C HIS A 441 -26.89 -14.72 -40.96
N GLY A 442 -26.35 -15.38 -39.91
CA GLY A 442 -25.81 -16.73 -40.00
C GLY A 442 -24.54 -16.88 -40.84
N LYS A 443 -23.93 -15.76 -41.27
CA LYS A 443 -22.69 -15.69 -42.07
C LYS A 443 -21.72 -14.70 -41.43
N GLU A 444 -20.41 -14.98 -41.59
CA GLU A 444 -19.38 -14.02 -41.18
C GLU A 444 -19.51 -12.74 -42.02
N PRO A 445 -19.51 -11.56 -41.37
CA PRO A 445 -19.68 -10.28 -42.04
C PRO A 445 -18.42 -9.94 -42.89
N THR A 446 -18.65 -9.35 -44.05
CA THR A 446 -17.58 -8.82 -44.87
C THR A 446 -17.02 -7.51 -44.29
N PRO A 447 -15.74 -7.12 -44.63
CA PRO A 447 -15.20 -5.85 -44.17
C PRO A 447 -16.03 -4.62 -44.60
N GLU A 448 -16.74 -4.72 -45.72
CA GLU A 448 -17.64 -3.69 -46.24
C GLU A 448 -18.87 -3.52 -45.34
N GLU A 449 -19.52 -4.61 -44.97
CA GLU A 449 -20.68 -4.60 -44.04
C GLU A 449 -20.28 -4.12 -42.64
N LEU A 450 -19.08 -4.48 -42.18
CA LEU A 450 -18.52 -3.97 -40.93
C LEU A 450 -18.24 -2.46 -40.99
N SER A 451 -17.82 -1.94 -42.15
CA SER A 451 -17.59 -0.51 -42.39
C SER A 451 -18.86 0.32 -42.19
N GLU A 452 -19.98 -0.15 -42.68
CA GLU A 452 -21.27 0.54 -42.53
C GLU A 452 -21.73 0.55 -41.06
N LYS A 453 -21.62 -0.57 -40.32
CA LYS A 453 -22.06 -0.63 -38.90
C LYS A 453 -21.10 0.06 -37.93
N MET A 454 -19.81 0.17 -38.24
CA MET A 454 -18.79 0.79 -37.38
C MET A 454 -18.57 2.26 -37.67
N ASP A 455 -19.08 2.79 -38.78
CA ASP A 455 -18.82 4.13 -39.28
C ASP A 455 -17.32 4.42 -39.45
N MET A 456 -16.62 3.45 -40.06
CA MET A 456 -15.16 3.52 -40.27
C MET A 456 -14.80 3.11 -41.69
N PRO A 457 -13.75 3.73 -42.29
CA PRO A 457 -13.29 3.31 -43.62
C PRO A 457 -12.87 1.85 -43.66
N GLU A 458 -13.22 1.13 -44.73
CA GLU A 458 -12.90 -0.28 -44.96
C GLU A 458 -11.41 -0.59 -44.78
N GLU A 459 -10.53 0.30 -45.26
CA GLU A 459 -9.07 0.14 -45.11
C GLU A 459 -8.62 0.07 -43.65
N LYS A 460 -9.26 0.87 -42.76
CA LYS A 460 -8.98 0.82 -41.33
C LYS A 460 -9.41 -0.50 -40.73
N ILE A 461 -10.59 -1.00 -41.12
CA ILE A 461 -11.11 -2.31 -40.63
C ILE A 461 -10.16 -3.44 -41.06
N ARG A 462 -9.71 -3.47 -42.31
CA ARG A 462 -8.74 -4.44 -42.80
C ARG A 462 -7.40 -4.37 -42.03
N LYS A 463 -6.93 -3.16 -41.68
CA LYS A 463 -5.73 -2.98 -40.81
C LYS A 463 -5.97 -3.50 -39.41
N VAL A 464 -7.12 -3.19 -38.79
CA VAL A 464 -7.50 -3.66 -37.44
C VAL A 464 -7.57 -5.18 -37.41
N LEU A 465 -8.18 -5.83 -38.40
CA LEU A 465 -8.25 -7.29 -38.51
C LEU A 465 -6.85 -7.95 -38.63
N LYS A 466 -5.90 -7.30 -39.32
CA LYS A 466 -4.51 -7.78 -39.39
C LYS A 466 -3.80 -7.67 -38.05
N ILE A 467 -3.98 -6.58 -37.35
CA ILE A 467 -3.38 -6.32 -36.03
C ILE A 467 -3.98 -7.23 -34.96
N ALA A 468 -5.26 -7.60 -35.10
CA ALA A 468 -5.97 -8.44 -34.13
C ALA A 468 -5.41 -9.87 -34.05
N LYS A 469 -4.71 -10.35 -35.07
CA LYS A 469 -4.12 -11.70 -35.09
C LYS A 469 -2.99 -11.82 -34.08
N GLU A 470 -2.94 -13.00 -33.42
CA GLU A 470 -1.84 -13.33 -32.51
C GLU A 470 -0.69 -14.00 -33.26
N PRO A 471 0.56 -13.79 -32.82
CA PRO A 471 1.70 -14.47 -33.43
C PRO A 471 1.65 -16.00 -33.14
N ILE A 472 2.05 -16.78 -34.10
CA ILE A 472 2.14 -18.26 -34.00
C ILE A 472 3.51 -18.59 -33.43
N SER A 473 3.61 -19.58 -32.56
CA SER A 473 4.89 -20.07 -32.04
C SER A 473 5.72 -20.70 -33.18
N THR A 474 7.03 -20.44 -33.16
CA THR A 474 7.97 -21.07 -34.10
C THR A 474 8.12 -22.58 -33.89
N GLU A 475 7.74 -23.07 -32.71
CA GLU A 475 7.78 -24.50 -32.35
C GLU A 475 6.55 -25.27 -32.87
N THR A 476 5.51 -24.58 -33.32
CA THR A 476 4.29 -25.21 -33.83
C THR A 476 4.58 -25.83 -35.20
N PRO A 477 4.44 -27.17 -35.38
CA PRO A 477 4.67 -27.82 -36.68
C PRO A 477 3.64 -27.32 -37.69
N ILE A 478 4.14 -26.96 -38.87
CA ILE A 478 3.34 -26.52 -40.02
C ILE A 478 3.31 -27.69 -41.02
N GLY A 479 2.18 -28.36 -41.12
CA GLY A 479 2.02 -29.46 -42.07
C GLY A 479 1.43 -30.72 -41.46
#